data_1ebe4844195f535a993c82fda2dd96fb
#
_entry.id   1ebe4844195f535a993c82fda2dd96fb
#
_cell.length_a   1.000
_cell.length_b   1.000
_cell.length_c   1.000
_cell.angle_alpha   90.00
_cell.angle_beta   90.00
_cell.angle_gamma   90.00
#
_symmetry.space_group_name_H-M   'P 1'
#
loop_
_entity.id
_entity.type
_entity.pdbx_description
1 polymer ?
#
loop_
_entity_poly.entity_id
_entity_poly.type
_entity_poly.pdbx_seq_one_letter_code
_entity_poly.pdbx_strand_id
1 'polypeptide(L)'
;LLGKTTDTQDISGSVLSVSEVNADERKIIDVIISFVGGYEQVPPMYSALKHNGKKLYELARQGIEVERKSRHVDIGFIKINEMNLSDDEKTVTFTVACSKGTYIRTLIDDIGKKLGCGACMLSLKRTRVGQFEIDDSLTLNQISALLLKGELGEYIIAADDVFDYPKLSVDSEYNKLLYNGNKLPVDAVREIERTLTQQAEQKYRIYDENGIFIGIYEYIDSMLVPE
;
A
#
# COMPACT_ATOMS: atom_id res chain seq x y z
N LEU A 1 -17.72 -10.10 7.30
CA LEU A 1 -18.72 -10.74 8.13
C LEU A 1 -19.32 -9.72 9.10
N LEU A 2 -20.63 -9.54 9.04
CA LEU A 2 -21.39 -8.67 9.94
C LEU A 2 -21.84 -9.43 11.20
N GLY A 3 -22.07 -8.70 12.30
CA GLY A 3 -22.61 -9.27 13.54
C GLY A 3 -21.56 -9.98 14.42
N LYS A 4 -20.28 -9.93 14.09
CA LYS A 4 -19.21 -10.58 14.87
C LYS A 4 -18.01 -9.66 15.00
N THR A 5 -17.44 -9.55 16.21
CA THR A 5 -16.16 -8.84 16.42
C THR A 5 -15.12 -9.79 16.97
N THR A 6 -13.85 -9.55 16.64
CA THR A 6 -12.71 -10.33 17.12
C THR A 6 -11.59 -9.42 17.61
N ASP A 7 -10.70 -9.94 18.43
CA ASP A 7 -9.55 -9.23 18.99
C ASP A 7 -8.55 -8.75 17.91
N THR A 8 -8.49 -9.45 16.78
CA THR A 8 -7.62 -9.12 15.64
C THR A 8 -8.36 -8.34 14.53
N GLN A 9 -9.66 -8.12 14.63
CA GLN A 9 -10.54 -7.60 13.57
C GLN A 9 -10.57 -8.52 12.33
N ASP A 10 -10.15 -9.77 12.47
CA ASP A 10 -10.08 -10.81 11.45
C ASP A 10 -10.76 -12.07 11.98
N ILE A 11 -11.42 -12.84 11.13
CA ILE A 11 -12.16 -14.06 11.52
C ILE A 11 -11.27 -15.10 12.22
N SER A 12 -9.96 -15.09 11.96
CA SER A 12 -8.97 -15.94 12.60
C SER A 12 -8.67 -15.57 14.06
N GLY A 13 -9.15 -14.42 14.53
CA GLY A 13 -9.00 -13.97 15.92
C GLY A 13 -10.00 -14.62 16.88
N SER A 14 -9.80 -14.35 18.18
CA SER A 14 -10.75 -14.75 19.23
C SER A 14 -12.00 -13.90 19.17
N VAL A 15 -13.18 -14.54 19.20
CA VAL A 15 -14.46 -13.83 19.16
C VAL A 15 -14.64 -13.04 20.45
N LEU A 16 -14.91 -11.74 20.33
CA LEU A 16 -15.21 -10.83 21.43
C LEU A 16 -16.71 -10.64 21.64
N SER A 17 -17.47 -10.52 20.54
CA SER A 17 -18.92 -10.38 20.59
C SER A 17 -19.59 -10.97 19.37
N VAL A 18 -20.85 -11.39 19.55
CA VAL A 18 -21.79 -11.74 18.48
C VAL A 18 -23.06 -10.93 18.72
N SER A 19 -23.57 -10.28 17.69
CA SER A 19 -24.74 -9.42 17.74
C SER A 19 -25.64 -9.67 16.53
N GLU A 20 -26.93 -9.45 16.71
CA GLU A 20 -27.86 -9.52 15.59
C GLU A 20 -27.67 -8.37 14.61
N VAL A 21 -27.79 -8.65 13.31
CA VAL A 21 -27.70 -7.65 12.25
C VAL A 21 -29.11 -7.21 11.85
N ASN A 22 -29.56 -6.09 12.41
CA ASN A 22 -30.88 -5.52 12.17
C ASN A 22 -30.91 -4.43 11.08
N ALA A 23 -29.79 -4.21 10.42
CA ALA A 23 -29.67 -3.27 9.30
C ALA A 23 -30.16 -3.91 8.00
N ASP A 24 -30.98 -3.20 7.25
CA ASP A 24 -31.36 -3.57 5.89
C ASP A 24 -30.23 -3.31 4.89
N GLU A 25 -30.39 -3.83 3.69
CA GLU A 25 -29.41 -3.70 2.61
C GLU A 25 -29.03 -2.23 2.33
N ARG A 26 -30.03 -1.35 2.26
CA ARG A 26 -29.83 0.08 1.97
C ARG A 26 -28.97 0.75 3.05
N LYS A 27 -29.28 0.51 4.32
CA LYS A 27 -28.50 1.05 5.44
C LYS A 27 -27.07 0.54 5.42
N ILE A 28 -26.85 -0.73 5.10
CA ILE A 28 -25.50 -1.31 4.99
C ILE A 28 -24.72 -0.63 3.87
N ILE A 29 -25.31 -0.45 2.69
CA ILE A 29 -24.72 0.26 1.57
C ILE A 29 -24.37 1.69 1.96
N ASP A 30 -25.30 2.45 2.50
CA ASP A 30 -25.11 3.85 2.89
C ASP A 30 -23.96 4.01 3.89
N VAL A 31 -23.88 3.12 4.89
CA VAL A 31 -22.80 3.13 5.87
C VAL A 31 -21.44 2.81 5.24
N ILE A 32 -21.35 1.77 4.40
CA ILE A 32 -20.10 1.39 3.73
C ILE A 32 -19.61 2.53 2.84
N ILE A 33 -20.47 3.09 2.00
CA ILE A 33 -20.12 4.19 1.07
C ILE A 33 -19.76 5.47 1.83
N SER A 34 -20.30 5.68 3.04
CA SER A 34 -19.96 6.87 3.84
C SER A 34 -18.49 6.93 4.30
N PHE A 35 -17.70 5.89 4.09
CA PHE A 35 -16.26 5.88 4.34
C PHE A 35 -15.44 6.33 3.12
N VAL A 36 -16.06 6.56 1.95
CA VAL A 36 -15.36 7.14 0.79
C VAL A 36 -14.96 8.57 1.11
N GLY A 37 -13.73 8.92 0.81
CA GLY A 37 -13.07 10.16 1.20
C GLY A 37 -12.06 9.95 2.31
N GLY A 38 -11.66 11.03 2.99
CA GLY A 38 -10.69 10.98 4.09
C GLY A 38 -11.36 10.71 5.44
N TYR A 39 -10.77 9.87 6.28
CA TYR A 39 -11.18 9.72 7.67
C TYR A 39 -10.00 9.36 8.59
N GLU A 40 -10.19 9.60 9.90
CA GLU A 40 -9.21 9.30 10.93
C GLU A 40 -9.33 7.84 11.40
N GLN A 41 -8.38 7.01 11.02
CA GLN A 41 -8.34 5.60 11.38
C GLN A 41 -7.36 5.35 12.53
N VAL A 42 -7.81 4.67 13.59
CA VAL A 42 -6.94 4.17 14.67
C VAL A 42 -6.36 2.82 14.24
N PRO A 43 -5.04 2.68 14.04
CA PRO A 43 -4.43 1.43 13.62
C PRO A 43 -4.70 0.28 14.60
N PRO A 44 -4.80 -0.98 14.13
CA PRO A 44 -5.06 -2.11 15.03
C PRO A 44 -3.83 -2.44 15.88
N MET A 45 -4.05 -3.05 17.05
CA MET A 45 -2.95 -3.57 17.88
C MET A 45 -2.13 -4.65 17.16
N TYR A 46 -2.78 -5.48 16.37
CA TYR A 46 -2.11 -6.48 15.53
C TYR A 46 -1.54 -5.86 14.24
N SER A 47 -0.56 -4.95 14.41
CA SER A 47 0.14 -4.30 13.30
C SER A 47 1.66 -4.27 13.53
N ALA A 48 2.42 -4.01 12.46
CA ALA A 48 3.87 -3.88 12.50
C ALA A 48 4.36 -2.47 12.93
N LEU A 49 3.44 -1.57 13.27
CA LEU A 49 3.79 -0.26 13.82
C LEU A 49 4.56 -0.41 15.12
N LYS A 50 5.52 0.48 15.35
CA LYS A 50 6.34 0.48 16.56
C LYS A 50 5.81 1.47 17.60
N HIS A 51 5.78 1.03 18.85
CA HIS A 51 5.58 1.84 20.03
C HIS A 51 6.77 1.61 20.99
N ASN A 52 7.53 2.66 21.29
CA ASN A 52 8.75 2.59 22.12
C ASN A 52 9.73 1.47 21.66
N GLY A 53 9.94 1.36 20.34
CA GLY A 53 10.86 0.40 19.73
C GLY A 53 10.31 -1.02 19.53
N LYS A 54 9.21 -1.42 20.18
CA LYS A 54 8.56 -2.74 20.04
C LYS A 54 7.41 -2.65 19.03
N LYS A 55 7.19 -3.71 18.27
CA LYS A 55 6.04 -3.76 17.35
C LYS A 55 4.73 -3.98 18.12
N LEU A 56 3.65 -3.34 17.67
CA LEU A 56 2.35 -3.40 18.35
C LEU A 56 1.84 -4.84 18.48
N TYR A 57 2.00 -5.69 17.47
CA TYR A 57 1.57 -7.08 17.53
C TYR A 57 2.33 -7.90 18.60
N GLU A 58 3.58 -7.54 18.94
CA GLU A 58 4.35 -8.18 20.00
C GLU A 58 3.79 -7.83 21.38
N LEU A 59 3.35 -6.59 21.57
CA LEU A 59 2.67 -6.13 22.78
C LEU A 59 1.28 -6.78 22.91
N ALA A 60 0.52 -6.83 21.80
CA ALA A 60 -0.78 -7.47 21.77
C ALA A 60 -0.74 -8.94 22.19
N ARG A 61 0.26 -9.71 21.72
CA ARG A 61 0.46 -11.10 22.13
C ARG A 61 0.80 -11.28 23.62
N GLN A 62 1.30 -10.22 24.27
CA GLN A 62 1.57 -10.19 25.69
C GLN A 62 0.37 -9.70 26.52
N GLY A 63 -0.78 -9.43 25.85
CA GLY A 63 -1.97 -8.86 26.48
C GLY A 63 -1.82 -7.37 26.84
N ILE A 64 -0.80 -6.70 26.31
CA ILE A 64 -0.54 -5.29 26.58
C ILE A 64 -1.22 -4.45 25.50
N GLU A 65 -2.19 -3.65 25.90
CA GLU A 65 -2.81 -2.66 25.03
C GLU A 65 -2.16 -1.29 25.26
N VAL A 66 -1.86 -0.56 24.17
CA VAL A 66 -1.30 0.78 24.20
C VAL A 66 -2.19 1.75 23.42
N GLU A 67 -2.17 2.99 23.84
CA GLU A 67 -2.85 4.05 23.09
C GLU A 67 -2.20 4.24 21.71
N ARG A 68 -3.03 4.35 20.68
CA ARG A 68 -2.61 4.53 19.29
C ARG A 68 -3.22 5.81 18.76
N LYS A 69 -2.39 6.66 18.21
CA LYS A 69 -2.85 7.88 17.54
C LYS A 69 -3.56 7.51 16.24
N SER A 70 -4.67 8.17 15.96
CA SER A 70 -5.33 8.09 14.66
C SER A 70 -4.39 8.59 13.55
N ARG A 71 -4.66 8.13 12.35
CA ARG A 71 -3.96 8.55 11.14
C ARG A 71 -4.99 8.83 10.07
N HIS A 72 -4.76 9.91 9.35
CA HIS A 72 -5.55 10.20 8.17
C HIS A 72 -5.33 9.13 7.11
N VAL A 73 -6.41 8.59 6.56
CA VAL A 73 -6.40 7.66 5.44
C VAL A 73 -7.45 8.10 4.42
N ASP A 74 -7.15 7.88 3.14
CA ASP A 74 -8.05 8.21 2.05
C ASP A 74 -8.61 6.93 1.43
N ILE A 75 -9.93 6.87 1.31
CA ILE A 75 -10.64 5.82 0.59
C ILE A 75 -11.12 6.42 -0.73
N GLY A 76 -10.44 6.06 -1.82
CA GLY A 76 -10.72 6.62 -3.14
C GLY A 76 -12.07 6.18 -3.70
N PHE A 77 -12.41 4.90 -3.54
CA PHE A 77 -13.74 4.37 -3.85
C PHE A 77 -14.01 3.07 -3.08
N ILE A 78 -15.29 2.75 -2.93
CA ILE A 78 -15.77 1.42 -2.51
C ILE A 78 -16.82 0.96 -3.53
N LYS A 79 -16.68 -0.27 -4.02
CA LYS A 79 -17.67 -0.93 -4.89
C LYS A 79 -18.14 -2.20 -4.20
N ILE A 80 -19.43 -2.27 -3.88
CA ILE A 80 -20.05 -3.50 -3.35
C ILE A 80 -20.17 -4.49 -4.51
N ASN A 81 -19.63 -5.69 -4.34
CA ASN A 81 -19.65 -6.74 -5.35
C ASN A 81 -20.76 -7.75 -5.08
N GLU A 82 -20.94 -8.11 -3.81
CA GLU A 82 -21.90 -9.13 -3.39
C GLU A 82 -22.35 -8.86 -1.95
N MET A 83 -23.61 -9.17 -1.66
CA MET A 83 -24.18 -9.09 -0.33
C MET A 83 -25.06 -10.31 -0.09
N ASN A 84 -24.78 -11.05 0.98
CA ASN A 84 -25.59 -12.17 1.42
C ASN A 84 -26.11 -11.86 2.83
N LEU A 85 -27.40 -11.55 2.93
CA LEU A 85 -28.07 -11.19 4.18
C LEU A 85 -29.12 -12.22 4.60
N SER A 86 -29.34 -13.28 3.81
CA SER A 86 -30.35 -14.31 4.03
C SER A 86 -29.83 -15.46 4.90
N ASP A 87 -28.52 -15.68 4.96
CA ASP A 87 -27.91 -16.78 5.69
C ASP A 87 -27.68 -16.44 7.17
N ASP A 88 -27.36 -17.44 7.96
CA ASP A 88 -27.01 -17.28 9.39
C ASP A 88 -25.78 -16.37 9.53
N GLU A 89 -24.80 -16.46 8.62
CA GLU A 89 -23.67 -15.58 8.53
C GLU A 89 -23.87 -14.52 7.44
N LYS A 90 -24.15 -13.30 7.84
CA LYS A 90 -24.40 -12.17 6.94
C LYS A 90 -23.09 -11.57 6.45
N THR A 91 -22.84 -11.62 5.15
CA THR A 91 -21.57 -11.20 4.55
C THR A 91 -21.75 -10.10 3.50
N VAL A 92 -20.74 -9.25 3.38
CA VAL A 92 -20.61 -8.25 2.32
C VAL A 92 -19.22 -8.35 1.71
N THR A 93 -19.17 -8.52 0.39
CA THR A 93 -17.92 -8.48 -0.39
C THR A 93 -17.86 -7.16 -1.14
N PHE A 94 -16.78 -6.41 -0.96
CA PHE A 94 -16.58 -5.15 -1.65
C PHE A 94 -15.12 -4.97 -2.09
N THR A 95 -14.93 -4.22 -3.17
CA THR A 95 -13.62 -3.76 -3.64
C THR A 95 -13.40 -2.34 -3.12
N VAL A 96 -12.21 -2.07 -2.59
CA VAL A 96 -11.85 -0.75 -2.07
C VAL A 96 -10.50 -0.31 -2.63
N ALA A 97 -10.42 0.95 -3.09
CA ALA A 97 -9.15 1.62 -3.35
C ALA A 97 -8.86 2.59 -2.19
N CYS A 98 -7.66 2.48 -1.64
CA CYS A 98 -7.29 3.26 -0.46
C CYS A 98 -5.82 3.68 -0.50
N SER A 99 -5.50 4.71 0.28
CA SER A 99 -4.13 5.20 0.46
C SER A 99 -3.22 4.17 1.14
N LYS A 100 -1.91 4.35 0.98
CA LYS A 100 -0.90 3.58 1.71
C LYS A 100 -1.10 3.72 3.23
N GLY A 101 -0.99 2.61 3.93
CA GLY A 101 -1.11 2.58 5.39
C GLY A 101 -2.54 2.39 5.91
N THR A 102 -3.55 2.31 5.04
CA THR A 102 -4.92 1.96 5.41
C THR A 102 -4.99 0.49 5.85
N TYR A 103 -5.59 0.25 7.03
CA TYR A 103 -5.87 -1.09 7.54
C TYR A 103 -7.30 -1.50 7.18
N ILE A 104 -7.44 -2.42 6.22
CA ILE A 104 -8.75 -2.89 5.76
C ILE A 104 -9.53 -3.59 6.90
N ARG A 105 -8.84 -4.32 7.78
CA ARG A 105 -9.46 -4.91 8.98
C ARG A 105 -10.13 -3.86 9.86
N THR A 106 -9.45 -2.74 10.07
CA THR A 106 -9.99 -1.63 10.87
C THR A 106 -11.13 -0.92 10.14
N LEU A 107 -11.04 -0.73 8.81
CA LEU A 107 -12.16 -0.21 8.03
C LEU A 107 -13.43 -1.06 8.21
N ILE A 108 -13.30 -2.39 8.16
CA ILE A 108 -14.42 -3.33 8.34
C ILE A 108 -14.97 -3.24 9.77
N ASP A 109 -14.10 -3.20 10.78
CA ASP A 109 -14.47 -3.05 12.17
C ASP A 109 -15.21 -1.71 12.42
N ASP A 110 -14.74 -0.61 11.83
CA ASP A 110 -15.35 0.72 11.93
C ASP A 110 -16.71 0.76 11.19
N ILE A 111 -16.84 0.08 10.05
CA ILE A 111 -18.16 -0.13 9.39
C ILE A 111 -19.10 -0.86 10.32
N GLY A 112 -18.66 -1.95 10.94
CA GLY A 112 -19.46 -2.74 11.88
C GLY A 112 -19.90 -1.94 13.11
N LYS A 113 -19.00 -1.12 13.67
CA LYS A 113 -19.32 -0.18 14.77
C LYS A 113 -20.39 0.84 14.34
N LYS A 114 -20.23 1.43 13.15
CA LYS A 114 -21.19 2.42 12.62
C LYS A 114 -22.56 1.82 12.31
N LEU A 115 -22.61 0.53 11.94
CA LEU A 115 -23.85 -0.24 11.80
C LEU A 115 -24.48 -0.60 13.14
N GLY A 116 -23.69 -0.64 14.23
CA GLY A 116 -24.12 -1.01 15.58
C GLY A 116 -24.17 -2.52 15.84
N CYS A 117 -23.77 -3.37 14.88
CA CYS A 117 -23.76 -4.83 15.03
C CYS A 117 -22.35 -5.42 15.16
N GLY A 118 -21.30 -4.64 14.90
CA GLY A 118 -19.94 -5.14 14.76
C GLY A 118 -19.70 -5.84 13.41
N ALA A 119 -18.43 -5.96 13.04
CA ALA A 119 -17.98 -6.73 11.87
C ALA A 119 -16.53 -7.17 12.04
N CYS A 120 -16.12 -8.20 11.32
CA CYS A 120 -14.72 -8.60 11.19
C CYS A 120 -14.40 -9.02 9.74
N MET A 121 -13.14 -8.93 9.37
CA MET A 121 -12.67 -9.33 8.05
C MET A 121 -12.74 -10.85 7.91
N LEU A 122 -13.46 -11.34 6.89
CA LEU A 122 -13.55 -12.75 6.57
C LEU A 122 -12.44 -13.18 5.61
N SER A 123 -12.18 -12.38 4.59
CA SER A 123 -11.10 -12.60 3.63
C SER A 123 -10.60 -11.30 3.06
N LEU A 124 -9.36 -11.29 2.54
CA LEU A 124 -8.78 -10.14 1.87
C LEU A 124 -7.91 -10.61 0.70
N LYS A 125 -8.17 -10.06 -0.48
CA LYS A 125 -7.33 -10.23 -1.66
C LYS A 125 -6.84 -8.87 -2.12
N ARG A 126 -5.52 -8.68 -2.18
CA ARG A 126 -4.94 -7.49 -2.80
C ARG A 126 -4.89 -7.71 -4.30
N THR A 127 -5.58 -6.87 -5.05
CA THR A 127 -5.68 -7.00 -6.50
C THR A 127 -4.77 -6.03 -7.25
N ARG A 128 -4.36 -4.91 -6.60
CA ARG A 128 -3.51 -3.89 -7.22
C ARG A 128 -2.62 -3.17 -6.21
N VAL A 129 -1.40 -2.81 -6.62
CA VAL A 129 -0.50 -1.91 -5.89
C VAL A 129 0.20 -1.01 -6.90
N GLY A 130 -0.11 0.29 -6.89
CA GLY A 130 0.39 1.22 -7.91
C GLY A 130 -0.03 0.76 -9.31
N GLN A 131 0.95 0.52 -10.17
CA GLN A 131 0.75 0.02 -11.54
C GLN A 131 0.67 -1.51 -11.65
N PHE A 132 1.00 -2.25 -10.58
CA PHE A 132 1.03 -3.72 -10.61
C PHE A 132 -0.34 -4.29 -10.29
N GLU A 133 -0.87 -5.12 -11.19
CA GLU A 133 -2.14 -5.83 -11.02
C GLU A 133 -1.89 -7.33 -10.73
N ILE A 134 -2.82 -7.94 -10.02
CA ILE A 134 -2.68 -9.35 -9.63
C ILE A 134 -2.73 -10.28 -10.86
N ASP A 135 -3.45 -9.89 -11.89
CA ASP A 135 -3.61 -10.70 -13.11
C ASP A 135 -2.31 -10.75 -13.93
N ASP A 136 -1.40 -9.76 -13.75
CA ASP A 136 -0.07 -9.73 -14.34
C ASP A 136 0.98 -10.44 -13.47
N SER A 137 0.59 -10.94 -12.29
CA SER A 137 1.50 -11.54 -11.32
C SER A 137 1.67 -13.04 -11.54
N LEU A 138 2.88 -13.53 -11.32
CA LEU A 138 3.20 -14.95 -11.38
C LEU A 138 3.05 -15.61 -10.00
N THR A 139 2.51 -16.83 -9.99
CA THR A 139 2.56 -17.69 -8.79
C THR A 139 3.97 -18.22 -8.56
N LEU A 140 4.28 -18.64 -7.32
CA LEU A 140 5.59 -19.24 -7.00
C LEU A 140 5.90 -20.46 -7.87
N ASN A 141 4.89 -21.26 -8.22
CA ASN A 141 5.08 -22.43 -9.09
C ASN A 141 5.44 -22.00 -10.53
N GLN A 142 4.79 -20.95 -11.07
CA GLN A 142 5.13 -20.40 -12.38
C GLN A 142 6.56 -19.82 -12.39
N ILE A 143 6.93 -19.07 -11.36
CA ILE A 143 8.30 -18.54 -11.20
C ILE A 143 9.32 -19.68 -11.20
N SER A 144 9.09 -20.73 -10.43
CA SER A 144 9.98 -21.90 -10.37
C SER A 144 10.10 -22.60 -11.75
N ALA A 145 9.00 -22.74 -12.48
CA ALA A 145 9.00 -23.35 -13.80
C ALA A 145 9.77 -22.50 -14.83
N LEU A 146 9.56 -21.18 -14.82
CA LEU A 146 10.26 -20.23 -15.70
C LEU A 146 11.76 -20.15 -15.40
N LEU A 147 12.13 -20.22 -14.12
CA LEU A 147 13.54 -20.25 -13.72
C LEU A 147 14.26 -21.50 -14.25
N LEU A 148 13.62 -22.68 -14.15
CA LEU A 148 14.20 -23.94 -14.69
C LEU A 148 14.38 -23.89 -16.21
N LYS A 149 13.53 -23.15 -16.92
CA LYS A 149 13.64 -22.98 -18.39
C LYS A 149 14.62 -21.87 -18.80
N GLY A 150 15.07 -21.03 -17.88
CA GLY A 150 15.87 -19.83 -18.17
C GLY A 150 15.08 -18.68 -18.77
N GLU A 151 13.75 -18.70 -18.68
CA GLU A 151 12.82 -17.73 -19.27
C GLU A 151 12.37 -16.64 -18.28
N LEU A 152 12.74 -16.75 -16.99
CA LEU A 152 12.25 -15.82 -15.95
C LEU A 152 12.63 -14.35 -16.21
N GLY A 153 13.77 -14.10 -16.91
CA GLY A 153 14.24 -12.75 -17.21
C GLY A 153 13.25 -11.90 -18.00
N GLU A 154 12.42 -12.52 -18.85
CA GLU A 154 11.40 -11.82 -19.65
C GLU A 154 10.25 -11.24 -18.81
N TYR A 155 10.09 -11.75 -17.58
CA TYR A 155 9.04 -11.34 -16.64
C TYR A 155 9.55 -10.40 -15.54
N ILE A 156 10.85 -10.09 -15.53
CA ILE A 156 11.44 -9.17 -14.54
C ILE A 156 11.32 -7.75 -15.07
N ILE A 157 10.57 -6.93 -14.35
CA ILE A 157 10.48 -5.50 -14.61
C ILE A 157 11.72 -4.84 -14.02
N ALA A 158 12.46 -4.10 -14.82
CA ALA A 158 13.63 -3.37 -14.33
C ALA A 158 13.21 -2.27 -13.32
N ALA A 159 14.07 -2.01 -12.34
CA ALA A 159 13.73 -1.08 -11.26
C ALA A 159 13.41 0.34 -11.77
N ASP A 160 14.09 0.77 -12.82
CA ASP A 160 13.90 2.07 -13.45
C ASP A 160 12.60 2.15 -14.28
N ASP A 161 12.09 1.02 -14.81
CA ASP A 161 10.82 0.98 -15.55
C ASP A 161 9.58 1.16 -14.65
N VAL A 162 9.78 1.08 -13.32
CA VAL A 162 8.71 1.34 -12.34
C VAL A 162 8.39 2.84 -12.22
N PHE A 163 9.32 3.70 -12.63
CA PHE A 163 9.20 5.15 -12.45
C PHE A 163 8.99 5.85 -13.80
N ASP A 164 8.01 6.73 -13.86
CA ASP A 164 7.74 7.58 -15.03
C ASP A 164 8.39 8.97 -14.85
N TYR A 165 9.71 8.97 -14.54
CA TYR A 165 10.50 10.19 -14.43
C TYR A 165 11.43 10.35 -15.62
N PRO A 166 11.79 11.59 -16.04
CA PRO A 166 12.78 11.83 -17.09
C PRO A 166 14.13 11.17 -16.75
N LYS A 167 14.87 10.79 -17.80
CA LYS A 167 16.18 10.12 -17.69
C LYS A 167 17.32 11.14 -17.86
N LEU A 168 18.28 11.09 -16.95
CA LEU A 168 19.53 11.86 -17.04
C LEU A 168 20.72 10.92 -16.94
N SER A 169 21.75 11.16 -17.76
CA SER A 169 23.04 10.46 -17.68
C SER A 169 24.08 11.36 -17.02
N VAL A 170 24.88 10.79 -16.14
CA VAL A 170 25.97 11.48 -15.42
C VAL A 170 27.27 11.28 -16.16
N ASP A 171 28.05 12.36 -16.32
CA ASP A 171 29.39 12.31 -16.92
C ASP A 171 30.38 11.58 -16.01
N SER A 172 31.30 10.80 -16.62
CA SER A 172 32.22 9.91 -15.89
C SER A 172 33.11 10.60 -14.85
N GLU A 173 33.38 11.89 -15.01
CA GLU A 173 34.15 12.69 -14.04
C GLU A 173 33.45 12.80 -12.68
N TYR A 174 32.10 12.63 -12.64
CA TYR A 174 31.29 12.67 -11.43
C TYR A 174 30.97 11.28 -10.84
N ASN A 175 31.51 10.19 -11.44
CA ASN A 175 31.24 8.82 -10.98
C ASN A 175 31.51 8.61 -9.48
N LYS A 176 32.57 9.25 -8.94
CA LYS A 176 32.86 9.16 -7.51
C LYS A 176 31.73 9.73 -6.63
N LEU A 177 31.10 10.81 -7.05
CA LEU A 177 29.95 11.37 -6.33
C LEU A 177 28.73 10.49 -6.53
N LEU A 178 28.47 10.06 -7.76
CA LEU A 178 27.33 9.25 -8.16
C LEU A 178 27.24 7.93 -7.38
N TYR A 179 28.30 7.11 -7.42
CA TYR A 179 28.33 5.79 -6.78
C TYR A 179 28.38 5.83 -5.24
N ASN A 180 28.73 6.99 -4.67
CA ASN A 180 28.65 7.19 -3.21
C ASN A 180 27.32 7.82 -2.77
N GLY A 181 26.33 7.98 -3.65
CA GLY A 181 25.04 8.55 -3.32
C GLY A 181 25.10 10.01 -2.86
N ASN A 182 26.06 10.79 -3.40
CA ASN A 182 26.20 12.19 -3.10
C ASN A 182 25.31 13.06 -4.01
N LYS A 183 25.10 14.31 -3.60
CA LYS A 183 24.49 15.33 -4.45
C LYS A 183 25.35 15.57 -5.69
N LEU A 184 24.67 15.81 -6.82
CA LEU A 184 25.31 16.12 -8.09
C LEU A 184 24.99 17.55 -8.50
N PRO A 185 25.96 18.33 -9.00
CA PRO A 185 25.66 19.61 -9.62
C PRO A 185 24.92 19.39 -10.96
N VAL A 186 24.13 20.37 -11.38
CA VAL A 186 23.32 20.24 -12.62
C VAL A 186 24.16 20.08 -13.88
N ASP A 187 25.35 20.63 -13.90
CA ASP A 187 26.33 20.49 -14.99
C ASP A 187 26.97 19.10 -15.08
N ALA A 188 26.78 18.24 -14.06
CA ALA A 188 27.24 16.85 -14.07
C ALA A 188 26.39 15.94 -14.96
N VAL A 189 25.24 16.41 -15.45
CA VAL A 189 24.28 15.55 -16.15
C VAL A 189 24.00 16.03 -17.57
N ARG A 190 23.78 15.04 -18.45
CA ARG A 190 23.26 15.24 -19.80
C ARG A 190 21.87 14.65 -19.90
N GLU A 191 21.02 15.36 -20.64
CA GLU A 191 19.67 14.85 -20.94
C GLU A 191 19.78 13.69 -21.94
N ILE A 192 19.14 12.56 -21.60
CA ILE A 192 18.92 11.46 -22.55
C ILE A 192 17.71 11.77 -23.42
N GLU A 193 16.70 12.42 -22.84
CA GLU A 193 15.47 12.88 -23.51
C GLU A 193 15.23 14.36 -23.17
N ARG A 194 14.93 15.18 -24.18
CA ARG A 194 14.73 16.62 -24.04
C ARG A 194 13.65 17.00 -23.02
N THR A 195 13.98 17.16 -21.75
CA THR A 195 13.09 17.78 -20.75
C THR A 195 13.76 18.08 -19.40
N LEU A 196 14.87 18.79 -19.33
CA LEU A 196 15.21 19.49 -18.09
C LEU A 196 14.24 20.67 -17.93
N THR A 197 13.07 20.42 -17.37
CA THR A 197 12.31 21.47 -16.73
C THR A 197 12.91 21.69 -15.34
N GLN A 198 13.59 22.82 -15.12
CA GLN A 198 14.08 23.24 -13.80
C GLN A 198 12.90 23.61 -12.88
N GLN A 199 11.92 22.70 -12.81
CA GLN A 199 10.81 22.85 -11.86
C GLN A 199 11.28 22.32 -10.51
N ALA A 200 11.14 23.10 -9.47
CA ALA A 200 11.38 22.65 -8.09
C ALA A 200 10.61 21.35 -7.82
N GLU A 201 11.28 20.40 -7.13
CA GLU A 201 10.74 19.09 -6.77
C GLU A 201 10.56 18.09 -7.95
N GLN A 202 11.13 18.36 -9.13
CA GLN A 202 11.12 17.42 -10.23
C GLN A 202 12.08 16.24 -9.93
N LYS A 203 11.58 15.01 -10.04
CA LYS A 203 12.37 13.78 -9.89
C LYS A 203 12.88 13.27 -11.23
N TYR A 204 14.06 12.68 -11.20
CA TYR A 204 14.77 12.16 -12.36
C TYR A 204 15.30 10.76 -12.09
N ARG A 205 15.31 9.91 -13.12
CA ARG A 205 16.04 8.64 -13.15
C ARG A 205 17.49 8.93 -13.58
N ILE A 206 18.42 8.58 -12.73
CA ILE A 206 19.85 8.84 -12.96
C ILE A 206 20.55 7.57 -13.41
N TYR A 207 21.32 7.71 -14.49
CA TYR A 207 22.12 6.66 -15.10
C TYR A 207 23.58 7.10 -15.17
N ASP A 208 24.50 6.13 -15.12
CA ASP A 208 25.89 6.38 -15.45
C ASP A 208 26.10 6.53 -16.97
N GLU A 209 27.34 6.79 -17.41
CA GLU A 209 27.71 6.89 -18.81
C GLU A 209 27.52 5.59 -19.61
N ASN A 210 27.40 4.45 -18.94
CA ASN A 210 27.17 3.14 -19.56
C ASN A 210 25.68 2.77 -19.62
N GLY A 211 24.79 3.66 -19.16
CA GLY A 211 23.35 3.43 -19.12
C GLY A 211 22.89 2.55 -17.96
N ILE A 212 23.71 2.38 -16.92
CA ILE A 212 23.31 1.65 -15.71
C ILE A 212 22.51 2.57 -14.82
N PHE A 213 21.29 2.14 -14.44
CA PHE A 213 20.44 2.87 -13.52
C PHE A 213 21.05 2.89 -12.12
N ILE A 214 21.20 4.09 -11.54
CA ILE A 214 21.82 4.30 -10.23
C ILE A 214 20.76 4.61 -9.16
N GLY A 215 19.75 5.43 -9.49
CA GLY A 215 18.72 5.79 -8.53
C GLY A 215 17.83 6.94 -8.99
N ILE A 216 16.99 7.37 -8.08
CA ILE A 216 16.12 8.54 -8.25
C ILE A 216 16.75 9.72 -7.53
N TYR A 217 16.77 10.86 -8.20
CA TYR A 217 17.27 12.12 -7.66
C TYR A 217 16.21 13.20 -7.86
N GLU A 218 16.14 14.12 -6.92
CA GLU A 218 15.23 15.26 -6.93
C GLU A 218 16.02 16.55 -7.17
N TYR A 219 15.45 17.45 -7.99
CA TYR A 219 16.05 18.75 -8.23
C TYR A 219 15.71 19.71 -7.08
N ILE A 220 16.71 20.10 -6.29
CA ILE A 220 16.59 20.99 -5.13
C ILE A 220 17.76 21.98 -5.14
N ASP A 221 17.49 23.27 -5.10
CA ASP A 221 18.50 24.35 -4.98
C ASP A 221 19.65 24.23 -5.98
N SER A 222 19.35 24.00 -7.26
CA SER A 222 20.33 23.85 -8.34
C SER A 222 21.24 22.60 -8.19
N MET A 223 20.83 21.62 -7.41
CA MET A 223 21.50 20.34 -7.23
C MET A 223 20.54 19.19 -7.48
N LEU A 224 21.05 18.06 -7.92
CA LEU A 224 20.36 16.79 -7.91
C LEU A 224 20.69 16.06 -6.60
N VAL A 225 19.68 15.80 -5.81
CA VAL A 225 19.79 15.20 -4.47
C VAL A 225 19.22 13.80 -4.50
N PRO A 226 19.95 12.74 -4.09
CA PRO A 226 19.41 11.38 -4.04
C PRO A 226 18.26 11.27 -3.05
N GLU A 227 17.24 10.48 -3.42
CA GLU A 227 16.05 10.21 -2.59
C GLU A 227 16.31 9.13 -1.53
#